data_e6cbf8c662cbaa6bf46fb2e6889d4fc6
#
_entry.id   e6cbf8c662cbaa6bf46fb2e6889d4fc6
#
_cell.length_a   1.000
_cell.length_b   1.000
_cell.length_c   1.000
_cell.angle_alpha   90.00
_cell.angle_beta   90.00
_cell.angle_gamma   90.00
#
_symmetry.space_group_name_H-M   'P 1'
#
loop_
_entity.id
_entity.type
_entity.pdbx_description
1 polymer ?
#
loop_
_entity_poly.entity_id
_entity_poly.type
_entity_poly.pdbx_seq_one_letter_code
_entity_poly.pdbx_strand_id
1 'polypeptide(L)'
;LTSEGKERKVNIDFEPFKPINTSLYLCDNKFHTEALAELLESDQKFGFIIMDGNGALFGTLSGNTREIVHKFSVDLPKKHGRGGQSALRFARLREEKRHNYVRKVAELAVQNFITNDKVNVAGIILAGSADFKNDLNASDMFDNRLASKVIKVVDVSYGGENGFNQAIELASETLGNVKFIQEKKLIGKYFEEISQDTGRVCYGIEDTLKALELGAVEILIVFENLEITRWTLKNSEGAEYLVHTTKQQETSGDRSMFLDKSAPSAGQEMEVVNQESFLEWIAEHYKDFGTTLEFVSDRSTEGNQFVKGFGGIGGLLRYKVNFEQLQDIDDDDDDYYDD
;
A
#
# COMPACT_ATOMS: atom_id res chain seq x y z
N LEU A 1 3.98 -38.50 8.56
CA LEU A 1 3.94 -39.99 8.52
C LEU A 1 3.20 -40.50 9.74
N THR A 2 2.26 -41.41 9.55
CA THR A 2 1.60 -42.09 10.67
C THR A 2 2.58 -43.07 11.31
N SER A 3 2.29 -43.52 12.54
CA SER A 3 3.09 -44.54 13.24
C SER A 3 3.35 -45.82 12.43
N GLU A 4 2.66 -46.03 11.32
CA GLU A 4 2.79 -47.16 10.39
C GLU A 4 3.52 -46.79 9.07
N GLY A 5 4.13 -45.59 8.98
CA GLY A 5 4.93 -45.14 7.83
C GLY A 5 4.11 -44.84 6.55
N LYS A 6 2.79 -44.74 6.63
CA LYS A 6 1.92 -44.40 5.50
C LYS A 6 1.74 -42.88 5.40
N GLU A 7 1.82 -42.36 4.19
CA GLU A 7 1.49 -40.97 3.91
C GLU A 7 -0.02 -40.72 4.10
N ARG A 8 -0.36 -39.76 4.94
CA ARG A 8 -1.74 -39.29 5.14
C ARG A 8 -1.86 -37.87 4.62
N LYS A 9 -2.80 -37.64 3.73
CA LYS A 9 -3.20 -36.29 3.34
C LYS A 9 -3.85 -35.60 4.54
N VAL A 10 -3.26 -34.53 5.00
CA VAL A 10 -3.82 -33.66 6.04
C VAL A 10 -4.29 -32.39 5.34
N ASN A 11 -5.58 -32.13 5.40
CA ASN A 11 -6.12 -30.83 5.01
C ASN A 11 -6.00 -29.93 6.24
N ILE A 12 -5.30 -28.82 6.05
CA ILE A 12 -5.19 -27.79 7.08
C ILE A 12 -6.00 -26.61 6.58
N ASP A 13 -7.15 -26.40 7.20
CA ASP A 13 -7.97 -25.23 6.99
C ASP A 13 -7.53 -24.18 8.01
N PHE A 14 -7.18 -23.00 7.56
CA PHE A 14 -6.93 -21.87 8.43
C PHE A 14 -7.70 -20.66 7.91
N GLU A 15 -8.23 -19.89 8.81
CA GLU A 15 -8.89 -18.63 8.50
C GLU A 15 -7.84 -17.51 8.64
N PRO A 16 -7.47 -16.84 7.53
CA PRO A 16 -6.50 -15.75 7.61
C PRO A 16 -7.08 -14.55 8.35
N PHE A 17 -6.27 -13.83 9.09
CA PHE A 17 -6.64 -12.62 9.85
C PHE A 17 -7.24 -11.49 8.99
N LYS A 18 -6.94 -11.49 7.70
CA LYS A 18 -7.64 -10.68 6.69
C LYS A 18 -8.34 -11.62 5.72
N PRO A 19 -9.63 -11.41 5.42
CA PRO A 19 -10.30 -12.21 4.41
C PRO A 19 -9.59 -12.05 3.07
N ILE A 20 -9.14 -13.15 2.50
CA ILE A 20 -8.61 -13.21 1.13
C ILE A 20 -9.83 -13.20 0.21
N ASN A 21 -10.17 -12.02 -0.33
CA ASN A 21 -11.33 -11.85 -1.19
C ASN A 21 -11.03 -12.15 -2.67
N THR A 22 -9.85 -12.68 -2.97
CA THR A 22 -9.43 -13.04 -4.32
C THR A 22 -9.47 -14.54 -4.49
N SER A 23 -10.30 -15.01 -5.40
CA SER A 23 -10.29 -16.40 -5.87
C SER A 23 -9.10 -16.56 -6.83
N LEU A 24 -7.96 -16.98 -6.29
CA LEU A 24 -6.77 -17.29 -7.05
C LEU A 24 -6.87 -18.73 -7.55
N TYR A 25 -7.25 -18.90 -8.81
CA TYR A 25 -7.16 -20.20 -9.49
C TYR A 25 -5.94 -20.19 -10.40
N LEU A 26 -4.84 -20.76 -9.91
CA LEU A 26 -3.61 -20.96 -10.67
C LEU A 26 -3.43 -22.46 -10.93
N CYS A 27 -3.38 -22.83 -12.20
CA CYS A 27 -3.02 -24.18 -12.64
C CYS A 27 -1.51 -24.41 -12.67
N ASP A 28 -0.74 -23.64 -11.93
CA ASP A 28 0.71 -23.73 -11.86
C ASP A 28 1.17 -24.27 -10.49
N ASN A 29 2.32 -24.98 -10.48
CA ASN A 29 2.93 -25.52 -9.26
C ASN A 29 3.60 -24.46 -8.37
N LYS A 30 3.46 -23.18 -8.69
CA LYS A 30 4.03 -22.06 -7.93
C LYS A 30 2.94 -21.12 -7.45
N PHE A 31 2.98 -20.79 -6.18
CA PHE A 31 2.18 -19.70 -5.62
C PHE A 31 2.84 -18.36 -5.98
N HIS A 32 2.27 -17.63 -6.94
CA HIS A 32 2.74 -16.31 -7.38
C HIS A 32 2.12 -15.15 -6.58
N THR A 33 1.68 -15.44 -5.35
CA THR A 33 0.99 -14.46 -4.49
C THR A 33 1.94 -13.55 -3.71
N GLU A 34 3.24 -13.84 -3.68
CA GLU A 34 4.19 -13.15 -2.81
C GLU A 34 4.30 -11.65 -3.13
N ALA A 35 4.48 -11.29 -4.40
CA ALA A 35 4.62 -9.87 -4.78
C ALA A 35 3.34 -9.07 -4.54
N LEU A 36 2.18 -9.66 -4.82
CA LEU A 36 0.89 -9.02 -4.57
C LEU A 36 0.62 -8.90 -3.06
N ALA A 37 0.87 -9.95 -2.29
CA ALA A 37 0.75 -9.93 -0.85
C ALA A 37 1.67 -8.87 -0.23
N GLU A 38 2.91 -8.80 -0.68
CA GLU A 38 3.89 -7.81 -0.23
C GLU A 38 3.46 -6.38 -0.55
N LEU A 39 2.90 -6.11 -1.72
CA LEU A 39 2.37 -4.80 -2.10
C LEU A 39 1.07 -4.44 -1.37
N LEU A 40 0.20 -5.38 -1.13
CA LEU A 40 -1.01 -5.16 -0.32
C LEU A 40 -0.69 -5.02 1.17
N GLU A 41 0.38 -5.66 1.65
CA GLU A 41 0.90 -5.55 3.00
C GLU A 41 1.90 -4.40 3.16
N SER A 42 2.56 -3.94 2.09
CA SER A 42 3.43 -2.76 2.09
C SER A 42 2.66 -1.46 2.31
N ASP A 43 1.64 -1.59 3.12
CA ASP A 43 0.90 -0.47 3.64
C ASP A 43 1.85 0.50 4.32
N GLN A 44 1.47 1.75 4.29
CA GLN A 44 2.20 2.85 4.88
C GLN A 44 2.73 2.50 6.25
N LYS A 45 3.98 2.78 6.47
CA LYS A 45 4.66 2.58 7.73
C LYS A 45 4.30 3.71 8.68
N PHE A 46 3.77 3.39 9.85
CA PHE A 46 3.49 4.35 10.90
C PHE A 46 4.50 4.22 12.03
N GLY A 47 4.98 5.37 12.53
CA GLY A 47 5.87 5.44 13.67
C GLY A 47 5.11 5.60 14.99
N PHE A 48 5.63 4.97 16.04
CA PHE A 48 5.10 5.05 17.40
C PHE A 48 6.21 5.47 18.35
N ILE A 49 5.93 6.43 19.20
CA ILE A 49 6.80 6.83 20.32
C ILE A 49 6.01 6.64 21.60
N ILE A 50 6.43 5.69 22.43
CA ILE A 50 5.81 5.38 23.72
C ILE A 50 6.74 5.86 24.83
N MET A 51 6.29 6.81 25.63
CA MET A 51 7.06 7.43 26.71
C MET A 51 6.39 7.19 28.06
N ASP A 52 7.18 6.78 29.04
CA ASP A 52 6.77 6.74 30.44
C ASP A 52 7.92 7.21 31.35
N GLY A 53 7.71 7.14 32.66
CA GLY A 53 8.72 7.53 33.65
C GLY A 53 9.94 6.61 33.73
N ASN A 54 9.92 5.47 33.05
CA ASN A 54 10.98 4.46 33.06
C ASN A 54 11.79 4.41 31.76
N GLY A 55 11.28 5.01 30.70
CA GLY A 55 11.97 5.05 29.40
C GLY A 55 11.05 5.32 28.23
N ALA A 56 11.60 5.14 27.04
CA ALA A 56 10.88 5.31 25.79
C ALA A 56 11.14 4.13 24.84
N LEU A 57 10.13 3.86 24.02
CA LEU A 57 10.15 2.87 22.95
C LEU A 57 9.78 3.53 21.64
N PHE A 58 10.56 3.23 20.59
CA PHE A 58 10.28 3.62 19.21
C PHE A 58 9.90 2.37 18.44
N GLY A 59 8.76 2.38 17.82
CA GLY A 59 8.25 1.26 17.05
C GLY A 59 7.67 1.68 15.73
N THR A 60 7.47 0.73 14.86
CA THR A 60 6.80 0.92 13.57
C THR A 60 5.73 -0.13 13.39
N LEU A 61 4.67 0.27 12.70
CA LEU A 61 3.58 -0.59 12.26
C LEU A 61 3.42 -0.46 10.76
N SER A 62 3.50 -1.58 10.07
CA SER A 62 3.26 -1.68 8.62
C SER A 62 2.29 -2.83 8.38
N GLY A 63 1.05 -2.51 8.00
CA GLY A 63 -0.01 -3.52 7.95
C GLY A 63 -0.28 -4.14 9.33
N ASN A 64 -0.03 -5.43 9.47
CA ASN A 64 -0.11 -6.15 10.75
C ASN A 64 1.26 -6.41 11.39
N THR A 65 2.35 -6.02 10.72
CA THR A 65 3.70 -6.23 11.19
C THR A 65 4.15 -5.08 12.06
N ARG A 66 4.43 -5.36 13.32
CA ARG A 66 5.01 -4.42 14.26
C ARG A 66 6.48 -4.71 14.48
N GLU A 67 7.27 -3.66 14.57
CA GLU A 67 8.71 -3.75 14.80
C GLU A 67 9.12 -2.75 15.88
N ILE A 68 9.99 -3.19 16.79
CA ILE A 68 10.63 -2.31 17.75
C ILE A 68 11.94 -1.84 17.14
N VAL A 69 12.01 -0.54 16.84
CA VAL A 69 13.21 0.06 16.21
C VAL A 69 14.26 0.40 17.23
N HIS A 70 13.86 0.98 18.38
CA HIS A 70 14.76 1.35 19.46
C HIS A 70 14.02 1.46 20.78
N LYS A 71 14.69 1.14 21.88
CA LYS A 71 14.19 1.38 23.22
C LYS A 71 15.34 1.75 24.17
N PHE A 72 15.05 2.57 25.16
CA PHE A 72 15.99 2.89 26.23
C PHE A 72 15.27 3.10 27.54
N SER A 73 16.00 2.92 28.62
CA SER A 73 15.52 3.17 29.99
C SER A 73 16.05 4.49 30.51
N VAL A 74 15.27 5.14 31.36
CA VAL A 74 15.65 6.36 32.08
C VAL A 74 15.27 6.21 33.55
N ASP A 75 16.08 6.76 34.42
CA ASP A 75 15.78 6.85 35.85
C ASP A 75 15.43 8.31 36.16
N LEU A 76 14.12 8.57 36.28
CA LEU A 76 13.61 9.88 36.63
C LEU A 76 13.34 9.96 38.15
N PRO A 77 13.79 11.04 38.84
CA PRO A 77 13.58 11.17 40.26
C PRO A 77 12.08 11.29 40.60
N LYS A 78 11.65 10.48 41.52
CA LYS A 78 10.26 10.50 42.04
C LYS A 78 10.01 11.77 42.82
N LYS A 79 8.75 12.22 42.85
CA LYS A 79 8.31 13.37 43.63
C LYS A 79 8.35 13.01 45.12
N HIS A 80 9.21 13.69 45.90
CA HIS A 80 9.24 13.53 47.34
C HIS A 80 8.34 14.59 47.98
N GLY A 81 7.40 14.16 48.82
CA GLY A 81 6.38 15.01 49.44
C GLY A 81 6.85 15.82 50.68
N ARG A 82 8.15 15.88 50.98
CA ARG A 82 8.68 16.63 52.13
C ARG A 82 9.13 18.02 51.72
N GLY A 83 8.56 19.07 52.33
CA GLY A 83 8.94 20.45 52.09
C GLY A 83 10.27 20.83 52.82
N GLY A 84 10.90 21.91 52.39
CA GLY A 84 12.12 22.49 52.97
C GLY A 84 12.94 23.23 51.92
N GLN A 85 14.02 23.92 52.30
CA GLN A 85 14.90 24.67 51.40
C GLN A 85 15.51 23.80 50.26
N SER A 86 15.70 22.51 50.51
CA SER A 86 16.17 21.55 49.51
C SER A 86 15.09 21.15 48.48
N ALA A 87 13.79 21.42 48.75
CA ALA A 87 12.71 21.07 47.85
C ALA A 87 12.81 21.82 46.50
N LEU A 88 13.24 23.08 46.51
CA LEU A 88 13.46 23.88 45.31
C LEU A 88 14.61 23.31 44.43
N ARG A 89 15.71 22.91 45.07
CA ARG A 89 16.85 22.28 44.37
C ARG A 89 16.44 20.96 43.73
N PHE A 90 15.72 20.11 44.44
CA PHE A 90 15.22 18.82 43.91
C PHE A 90 14.16 19.04 42.82
N ALA A 91 13.34 20.07 42.90
CA ALA A 91 12.40 20.43 41.85
C ALA A 91 13.13 20.80 40.55
N ARG A 92 14.14 21.65 40.64
CA ARG A 92 15.00 22.02 39.46
C ARG A 92 15.68 20.83 38.87
N LEU A 93 16.26 19.94 39.67
CA LEU A 93 16.90 18.70 39.18
C LEU A 93 15.91 17.77 38.48
N ARG A 94 14.66 17.69 38.99
CA ARG A 94 13.60 16.91 38.32
C ARG A 94 13.25 17.50 36.96
N GLU A 95 13.08 18.81 36.90
CA GLU A 95 12.77 19.51 35.65
C GLU A 95 13.89 19.36 34.64
N GLU A 96 15.15 19.50 35.07
CA GLU A 96 16.32 19.33 34.22
C GLU A 96 16.40 17.90 33.66
N LYS A 97 16.21 16.88 34.49
CA LYS A 97 16.19 15.47 34.05
C LYS A 97 15.03 15.18 33.13
N ARG A 98 13.85 15.76 33.39
CA ARG A 98 12.68 15.65 32.52
C ARG A 98 12.95 16.29 31.16
N HIS A 99 13.53 17.48 31.14
CA HIS A 99 13.91 18.19 29.94
C HIS A 99 14.96 17.40 29.10
N ASN A 100 15.97 16.85 29.77
CA ASN A 100 16.98 16.02 29.11
C ASN A 100 16.40 14.71 28.57
N TYR A 101 15.42 14.15 29.25
CA TYR A 101 14.68 12.98 28.77
C TYR A 101 13.89 13.29 27.49
N VAL A 102 13.12 14.39 27.46
CA VAL A 102 12.39 14.83 26.26
C VAL A 102 13.36 15.14 25.12
N ARG A 103 14.50 15.79 25.40
CA ARG A 103 15.54 16.05 24.41
C ARG A 103 16.07 14.75 23.79
N LYS A 104 16.39 13.77 24.61
CA LYS A 104 16.88 12.47 24.15
C LYS A 104 15.87 11.75 23.26
N VAL A 105 14.59 11.78 23.62
CA VAL A 105 13.52 11.22 22.80
C VAL A 105 13.41 11.96 21.47
N ALA A 106 13.48 13.28 21.47
CA ALA A 106 13.44 14.10 20.25
C ALA A 106 14.62 13.79 19.31
N GLU A 107 15.83 13.64 19.84
CA GLU A 107 17.02 13.27 19.05
C GLU A 107 16.91 11.88 18.47
N LEU A 108 16.48 10.90 19.26
CA LEU A 108 16.29 9.52 18.81
C LEU A 108 15.14 9.40 17.79
N ALA A 109 14.11 10.23 17.91
CA ALA A 109 13.04 10.28 16.92
C ALA A 109 13.56 10.67 15.54
N VAL A 110 14.45 11.66 15.46
CA VAL A 110 15.14 12.05 14.22
C VAL A 110 15.97 10.89 13.67
N GLN A 111 16.76 10.22 14.51
CA GLN A 111 17.60 9.09 14.08
C GLN A 111 16.79 7.92 13.52
N ASN A 112 15.63 7.64 14.10
CA ASN A 112 14.82 6.46 13.73
C ASN A 112 13.79 6.75 12.63
N PHE A 113 13.26 7.97 12.55
CA PHE A 113 12.14 8.31 11.64
C PHE A 113 12.49 9.28 10.52
N ILE A 114 13.74 9.70 10.42
CA ILE A 114 14.24 10.49 9.29
C ILE A 114 15.40 9.77 8.63
N THR A 115 15.30 9.56 7.32
CA THR A 115 16.35 8.95 6.50
C THR A 115 16.56 9.83 5.26
N ASN A 116 17.82 10.20 4.98
CA ASN A 116 18.15 11.08 3.84
C ASN A 116 17.30 12.37 3.81
N ASP A 117 17.22 13.05 4.95
CA ASP A 117 16.44 14.27 5.16
C ASP A 117 14.92 14.16 4.92
N LYS A 118 14.40 12.95 4.77
CA LYS A 118 12.97 12.69 4.59
C LYS A 118 12.42 11.85 5.74
N VAL A 119 11.21 12.18 6.15
CA VAL A 119 10.46 11.35 7.11
C VAL A 119 10.14 10.00 6.46
N ASN A 120 10.54 8.91 7.10
CA ASN A 120 10.40 7.54 6.60
C ASN A 120 9.09 6.86 7.02
N VAL A 121 8.22 7.57 7.74
CA VAL A 121 6.92 7.09 8.19
C VAL A 121 5.81 8.00 7.65
N ALA A 122 4.64 7.43 7.39
CA ALA A 122 3.49 8.18 6.89
C ALA A 122 2.83 9.05 7.97
N GLY A 123 2.98 8.67 9.23
CA GLY A 123 2.48 9.41 10.38
C GLY A 123 3.08 8.88 11.67
N ILE A 124 2.92 9.64 12.75
CA ILE A 124 3.46 9.32 14.07
C ILE A 124 2.34 9.34 15.10
N ILE A 125 2.33 8.33 15.95
CA ILE A 125 1.48 8.24 17.14
C ILE A 125 2.36 8.45 18.37
N LEU A 126 2.01 9.44 19.18
CA LEU A 126 2.63 9.66 20.48
C LEU A 126 1.77 9.00 21.57
N ALA A 127 2.38 8.18 22.40
CA ALA A 127 1.71 7.46 23.45
C ALA A 127 2.45 7.55 24.81
N GLY A 128 1.73 7.45 25.87
CA GLY A 128 2.31 7.41 27.22
C GLY A 128 1.28 7.47 28.32
N SER A 129 1.69 7.09 29.53
CA SER A 129 0.84 7.09 30.73
C SER A 129 0.86 8.42 31.49
N ALA A 130 1.80 9.29 31.16
CA ALA A 130 1.97 10.61 31.78
C ALA A 130 2.12 11.70 30.71
N ASP A 131 2.37 12.93 31.13
CA ASP A 131 2.44 14.10 30.26
C ASP A 131 3.70 14.19 29.41
N PHE A 132 4.62 13.25 29.47
CA PHE A 132 5.87 13.27 28.67
C PHE A 132 5.62 13.37 27.18
N LYS A 133 4.61 12.65 26.67
CA LYS A 133 4.21 12.71 25.26
C LYS A 133 3.73 14.10 24.85
N ASN A 134 3.02 14.78 25.76
CA ASN A 134 2.56 16.15 25.54
C ASN A 134 3.70 17.14 25.62
N ASP A 135 4.65 16.95 26.54
CA ASP A 135 5.87 17.75 26.61
C ASP A 135 6.70 17.65 25.34
N LEU A 136 6.84 16.43 24.79
CA LEU A 136 7.53 16.21 23.51
C LEU A 136 6.79 16.93 22.36
N ASN A 137 5.48 16.76 22.29
CA ASN A 137 4.67 17.35 21.21
C ASN A 137 4.67 18.87 21.23
N ALA A 138 4.79 19.48 22.40
CA ALA A 138 4.87 20.93 22.59
C ALA A 138 6.30 21.47 22.56
N SER A 139 7.32 20.63 22.50
CA SER A 139 8.72 21.01 22.60
C SER A 139 9.28 21.54 21.27
N ASP A 140 10.03 22.63 21.33
CA ASP A 140 10.80 23.14 20.19
C ASP A 140 11.96 22.21 19.78
N MET A 141 12.34 21.28 20.65
CA MET A 141 13.35 20.26 20.36
C MET A 141 12.87 19.16 19.43
N PHE A 142 11.55 18.95 19.36
CA PHE A 142 10.96 17.98 18.46
C PHE A 142 11.00 18.49 17.02
N ASP A 143 11.66 17.77 16.14
CA ASP A 143 11.85 18.18 14.75
C ASP A 143 10.50 18.51 14.08
N ASN A 144 10.40 19.66 13.43
CA ASN A 144 9.17 20.13 12.81
C ASN A 144 8.64 19.19 11.73
N ARG A 145 9.52 18.47 11.02
CA ARG A 145 9.14 17.45 10.03
C ARG A 145 8.40 16.29 10.69
N LEU A 146 8.82 15.90 11.89
CA LEU A 146 8.16 14.86 12.68
C LEU A 146 6.92 15.40 13.40
N ALA A 147 6.98 16.59 13.96
CA ALA A 147 5.83 17.22 14.63
C ALA A 147 4.64 17.38 13.68
N SER A 148 4.88 17.76 12.42
CA SER A 148 3.83 17.85 11.39
C SER A 148 3.23 16.51 10.98
N LYS A 149 3.89 15.41 11.30
CA LYS A 149 3.44 14.02 11.03
C LYS A 149 2.73 13.38 12.21
N VAL A 150 2.62 14.03 13.34
CA VAL A 150 1.85 13.52 14.49
C VAL A 150 0.36 13.48 14.15
N ILE A 151 -0.19 12.29 14.11
CA ILE A 151 -1.60 12.05 13.74
C ILE A 151 -2.47 12.03 14.99
N LYS A 152 -1.98 11.39 16.03
CA LYS A 152 -2.73 11.21 17.28
C LYS A 152 -1.79 11.12 18.48
N VAL A 153 -2.29 11.59 19.60
CA VAL A 153 -1.69 11.42 20.92
C VAL A 153 -2.63 10.57 21.76
N VAL A 154 -2.16 9.47 22.32
CA VAL A 154 -2.98 8.50 23.06
C VAL A 154 -2.45 8.26 24.46
N ASP A 155 -3.36 8.08 25.41
CA ASP A 155 -3.05 7.68 26.78
C ASP A 155 -3.01 6.14 26.87
N VAL A 156 -1.91 5.61 27.35
CA VAL A 156 -1.72 4.17 27.58
C VAL A 156 -1.46 3.92 29.07
N SER A 157 -1.88 2.76 29.55
CA SER A 157 -1.74 2.40 30.97
C SER A 157 -0.34 1.91 31.33
N TYR A 158 0.42 1.46 30.32
CA TYR A 158 1.73 0.83 30.48
C TYR A 158 2.74 1.47 29.53
N GLY A 159 4.02 1.37 29.88
CA GLY A 159 5.12 1.68 28.96
C GLY A 159 5.62 0.46 28.21
N GLY A 160 6.70 0.64 27.45
CA GLY A 160 7.38 -0.43 26.73
C GLY A 160 6.50 -1.13 25.70
N GLU A 161 6.69 -2.41 25.54
CA GLU A 161 5.98 -3.21 24.51
C GLU A 161 4.48 -3.32 24.76
N ASN A 162 4.07 -3.41 26.02
CA ASN A 162 2.64 -3.43 26.37
C ASN A 162 1.96 -2.10 26.02
N GLY A 163 2.63 -0.99 26.27
CA GLY A 163 2.17 0.33 25.85
C GLY A 163 2.12 0.48 24.34
N PHE A 164 3.06 -0.11 23.63
CA PHE A 164 3.05 -0.15 22.17
C PHE A 164 1.84 -0.89 21.62
N ASN A 165 1.53 -2.07 22.14
CA ASN A 165 0.34 -2.83 21.75
C ASN A 165 -0.94 -2.07 22.04
N GLN A 166 -1.06 -1.47 23.21
CA GLN A 166 -2.22 -0.65 23.57
C GLN A 166 -2.36 0.57 22.68
N ALA A 167 -1.26 1.24 22.34
CA ALA A 167 -1.26 2.38 21.42
C ALA A 167 -1.72 1.99 20.01
N ILE A 168 -1.33 0.81 19.51
CA ILE A 168 -1.80 0.28 18.22
C ILE A 168 -3.32 0.09 18.25
N GLU A 169 -3.86 -0.51 19.29
CA GLU A 169 -5.32 -0.71 19.42
C GLU A 169 -6.07 0.63 19.46
N LEU A 170 -5.61 1.58 20.27
CA LEU A 170 -6.25 2.89 20.43
C LEU A 170 -6.15 3.76 19.16
N ALA A 171 -5.12 3.57 18.36
CA ALA A 171 -4.90 4.32 17.13
C ALA A 171 -5.48 3.64 15.89
N SER A 172 -5.97 2.41 15.97
CA SER A 172 -6.40 1.59 14.82
C SER A 172 -7.43 2.27 13.92
N GLU A 173 -8.42 2.93 14.49
CA GLU A 173 -9.43 3.68 13.75
C GLU A 173 -8.81 4.88 13.02
N THR A 174 -7.96 5.65 13.70
CA THR A 174 -7.27 6.80 13.11
C THR A 174 -6.34 6.39 11.97
N LEU A 175 -5.61 5.28 12.12
CA LEU A 175 -4.74 4.75 11.07
C LEU A 175 -5.53 4.29 9.84
N GLY A 176 -6.66 3.63 10.05
CA GLY A 176 -7.58 3.26 8.98
C GLY A 176 -8.15 4.48 8.24
N ASN A 177 -8.50 5.54 8.96
CA ASN A 177 -8.99 6.79 8.39
C ASN A 177 -7.93 7.53 7.56
N VAL A 178 -6.66 7.49 7.96
CA VAL A 178 -5.56 8.10 7.18
C VAL A 178 -5.44 7.44 5.82
N LYS A 179 -5.43 6.12 5.76
CA LYS A 179 -5.40 5.38 4.49
C LYS A 179 -6.60 5.71 3.62
N PHE A 180 -7.78 5.76 4.20
CA PHE A 180 -9.02 6.12 3.52
C PHE A 180 -8.99 7.54 2.96
N ILE A 181 -8.50 8.52 3.71
CA ILE A 181 -8.37 9.92 3.27
C ILE A 181 -7.38 10.03 2.12
N GLN A 182 -6.27 9.29 2.14
CA GLN A 182 -5.30 9.30 1.05
C GLN A 182 -5.85 8.69 -0.22
N GLU A 183 -6.60 7.59 -0.11
CA GLU A 183 -7.33 6.99 -1.24
C GLU A 183 -8.32 7.99 -1.85
N LYS A 184 -9.13 8.65 -1.02
CA LYS A 184 -10.05 9.71 -1.49
C LYS A 184 -9.33 10.84 -2.20
N LYS A 185 -8.20 11.28 -1.67
CA LYS A 185 -7.40 12.37 -2.27
C LYS A 185 -6.84 11.97 -3.64
N LEU A 186 -6.33 10.75 -3.76
CA LEU A 186 -5.78 10.22 -5.02
C LEU A 186 -6.87 10.14 -6.09
N ILE A 187 -7.99 9.50 -5.78
CA ILE A 187 -9.12 9.36 -6.71
C ILE A 187 -9.76 10.71 -7.00
N GLY A 188 -9.82 11.60 -6.02
CA GLY A 188 -10.28 12.98 -6.21
C GLY A 188 -9.45 13.74 -7.24
N LYS A 189 -8.12 13.64 -7.16
CA LYS A 189 -7.22 14.20 -8.16
C LYS A 189 -7.44 13.60 -9.56
N TYR A 190 -7.64 12.30 -9.62
CA TYR A 190 -7.95 11.60 -10.86
C TYR A 190 -9.24 12.13 -11.51
N PHE A 191 -10.32 12.30 -10.74
CA PHE A 191 -11.58 12.86 -11.24
C PHE A 191 -11.48 14.34 -11.59
N GLU A 192 -10.66 15.11 -10.88
CA GLU A 192 -10.38 16.50 -11.21
C GLU A 192 -9.74 16.62 -12.59
N GLU A 193 -8.73 15.81 -12.90
CA GLU A 193 -8.10 15.77 -14.22
C GLU A 193 -9.09 15.41 -15.34
N ILE A 194 -10.05 14.52 -15.08
CA ILE A 194 -11.13 14.18 -16.01
C ILE A 194 -12.05 15.37 -16.20
N SER A 195 -12.49 16.03 -15.12
CA SER A 195 -13.44 17.13 -15.18
C SER A 195 -12.86 18.37 -15.88
N GLN A 196 -11.56 18.56 -15.81
CA GLN A 196 -10.84 19.65 -16.49
C GLN A 196 -10.43 19.30 -17.92
N ASP A 197 -10.72 18.08 -18.38
CA ASP A 197 -10.37 17.58 -19.72
C ASP A 197 -8.88 17.79 -20.07
N THR A 198 -8.01 17.50 -19.11
CA THR A 198 -6.54 17.71 -19.28
C THR A 198 -5.91 16.72 -20.25
N GLY A 199 -6.56 15.59 -20.50
CA GLY A 199 -6.02 14.46 -21.26
C GLY A 199 -4.86 13.73 -20.55
N ARG A 200 -4.71 13.95 -19.24
CA ARG A 200 -3.67 13.32 -18.40
C ARG A 200 -4.20 12.17 -17.55
N VAL A 201 -5.19 11.48 -18.04
CA VAL A 201 -5.76 10.30 -17.41
C VAL A 201 -5.96 9.21 -18.45
N CYS A 202 -5.87 7.96 -17.99
CA CYS A 202 -6.33 6.80 -18.74
C CYS A 202 -7.25 5.96 -17.86
N TYR A 203 -8.12 5.20 -18.47
CA TYR A 203 -9.01 4.26 -17.79
C TYR A 203 -9.31 3.05 -18.67
N GLY A 204 -9.68 1.95 -18.02
CA GLY A 204 -9.83 0.67 -18.69
C GLY A 204 -8.50 -0.02 -18.95
N ILE A 205 -8.53 -1.32 -19.19
CA ILE A 205 -7.33 -2.14 -19.30
C ILE A 205 -6.52 -1.80 -20.56
N GLU A 206 -7.16 -1.60 -21.69
CA GLU A 206 -6.49 -1.39 -22.98
C GLU A 206 -5.72 -0.08 -23.03
N ASP A 207 -6.38 1.04 -22.74
CA ASP A 207 -5.74 2.36 -22.75
C ASP A 207 -4.68 2.48 -21.67
N THR A 208 -4.91 1.87 -20.51
CA THR A 208 -3.92 1.87 -19.43
C THR A 208 -2.67 1.10 -19.83
N LEU A 209 -2.79 -0.05 -20.50
CA LEU A 209 -1.63 -0.80 -20.99
C LEU A 209 -0.87 -0.03 -22.07
N LYS A 210 -1.57 0.60 -23.01
CA LYS A 210 -0.93 1.46 -24.03
C LYS A 210 -0.15 2.61 -23.37
N ALA A 211 -0.75 3.26 -22.37
CA ALA A 211 -0.08 4.33 -21.63
C ALA A 211 1.14 3.83 -20.83
N LEU A 212 1.09 2.63 -20.28
CA LEU A 212 2.23 2.00 -19.59
C LEU A 212 3.38 1.72 -20.57
N GLU A 213 3.09 1.15 -21.74
CA GLU A 213 4.07 0.88 -22.80
C GLU A 213 4.76 2.16 -23.27
N LEU A 214 4.05 3.27 -23.35
CA LEU A 214 4.59 4.59 -23.67
C LEU A 214 5.44 5.20 -22.54
N GLY A 215 5.46 4.59 -21.34
CA GLY A 215 6.07 5.18 -20.15
C GLY A 215 5.38 6.45 -19.66
N ALA A 216 4.12 6.66 -20.05
CA ALA A 216 3.34 7.86 -19.77
C ALA A 216 2.70 7.88 -18.39
N VAL A 217 2.59 6.74 -17.71
CA VAL A 217 1.89 6.62 -16.44
C VAL A 217 2.80 7.00 -15.28
N GLU A 218 2.42 8.05 -14.55
CA GLU A 218 3.08 8.45 -13.30
C GLU A 218 2.58 7.60 -12.12
N ILE A 219 1.26 7.52 -11.97
CA ILE A 219 0.61 6.74 -10.92
C ILE A 219 -0.42 5.82 -11.56
N LEU A 220 -0.21 4.53 -11.42
CA LEU A 220 -1.15 3.50 -11.82
C LEU A 220 -2.08 3.20 -10.64
N ILE A 221 -3.40 3.35 -10.85
CA ILE A 221 -4.44 3.14 -9.86
C ILE A 221 -5.18 1.84 -10.20
N VAL A 222 -5.17 0.90 -9.28
CA VAL A 222 -5.77 -0.42 -9.48
C VAL A 222 -6.67 -0.79 -8.30
N PHE A 223 -7.85 -1.26 -8.59
CA PHE A 223 -8.74 -1.81 -7.57
C PHE A 223 -8.12 -3.07 -6.95
N GLU A 224 -8.08 -3.15 -5.62
CA GLU A 224 -7.43 -4.24 -4.87
C GLU A 224 -8.00 -5.63 -5.17
N ASN A 225 -9.24 -5.72 -5.63
CA ASN A 225 -9.92 -6.96 -6.01
C ASN A 225 -10.26 -7.00 -7.52
N LEU A 226 -9.41 -6.42 -8.36
CA LEU A 226 -9.62 -6.41 -9.80
C LEU A 226 -9.59 -7.83 -10.36
N GLU A 227 -10.69 -8.23 -11.01
CA GLU A 227 -10.85 -9.57 -11.60
C GLU A 227 -10.64 -9.49 -13.12
N ILE A 228 -9.40 -9.37 -13.55
CA ILE A 228 -8.99 -9.42 -14.96
C ILE A 228 -7.98 -10.56 -15.12
N THR A 229 -8.21 -11.40 -16.13
CA THR A 229 -7.30 -12.48 -16.51
C THR A 229 -6.47 -12.06 -17.72
N ARG A 230 -5.17 -12.29 -17.63
CA ARG A 230 -4.20 -12.09 -18.71
C ARG A 230 -3.93 -13.41 -19.39
N TRP A 231 -4.21 -13.47 -20.69
CA TRP A 231 -4.01 -14.63 -21.53
C TRP A 231 -2.85 -14.40 -22.50
N THR A 232 -1.97 -15.37 -22.61
CA THR A 232 -1.00 -15.45 -23.70
C THR A 232 -1.48 -16.52 -24.66
N LEU A 233 -1.81 -16.11 -25.87
CA LEU A 233 -2.35 -16.97 -26.93
C LEU A 233 -1.32 -17.12 -28.04
N LYS A 234 -1.37 -18.26 -28.74
CA LYS A 234 -0.49 -18.56 -29.88
C LYS A 234 -1.32 -19.01 -31.05
N ASN A 235 -1.08 -18.40 -32.22
CA ASN A 235 -1.73 -18.81 -33.42
C ASN A 235 -1.02 -20.03 -34.10
N SER A 236 -1.58 -20.54 -35.16
CA SER A 236 -1.02 -21.69 -35.91
C SER A 236 0.36 -21.42 -36.56
N GLU A 237 0.72 -20.16 -36.72
CA GLU A 237 2.02 -19.74 -37.27
C GLU A 237 3.08 -19.50 -36.19
N GLY A 238 2.70 -19.61 -34.92
CA GLY A 238 3.57 -19.46 -33.77
C GLY A 238 3.68 -18.03 -33.25
N ALA A 239 2.90 -17.09 -33.76
CA ALA A 239 2.83 -15.74 -33.23
C ALA A 239 2.05 -15.72 -31.90
N GLU A 240 2.54 -14.93 -30.94
CA GLU A 240 1.95 -14.79 -29.62
C GLU A 240 1.15 -13.50 -29.50
N TYR A 241 -0.01 -13.60 -28.89
CA TYR A 241 -0.94 -12.49 -28.66
C TYR A 241 -1.33 -12.42 -27.19
N LEU A 242 -1.54 -11.22 -26.70
CA LEU A 242 -2.00 -10.96 -25.36
C LEU A 242 -3.46 -10.51 -25.37
N VAL A 243 -4.28 -11.18 -24.57
CA VAL A 243 -5.70 -10.85 -24.42
C VAL A 243 -6.02 -10.72 -22.93
N HIS A 244 -6.80 -9.72 -22.58
CA HIS A 244 -7.27 -9.48 -21.23
C HIS A 244 -8.78 -9.63 -21.17
N THR A 245 -9.26 -10.45 -20.23
CA THR A 245 -10.69 -10.71 -20.06
C THR A 245 -11.15 -10.35 -18.68
N THR A 246 -12.35 -9.80 -18.57
CA THR A 246 -13.06 -9.66 -17.31
C THR A 246 -13.77 -10.97 -16.97
N LYS A 247 -14.06 -11.20 -15.71
CA LYS A 247 -14.83 -12.36 -15.24
C LYS A 247 -16.21 -12.44 -15.90
N GLN A 248 -16.81 -11.29 -16.20
CA GLN A 248 -18.09 -11.23 -16.90
C GLN A 248 -17.98 -11.76 -18.32
N GLN A 249 -16.92 -11.42 -19.05
CA GLN A 249 -16.64 -11.95 -20.39
C GLN A 249 -16.39 -13.46 -20.36
N GLU A 250 -15.64 -13.95 -19.39
CA GLU A 250 -15.38 -15.39 -19.22
C GLU A 250 -16.66 -16.18 -18.93
N THR A 251 -17.57 -15.63 -18.12
CA THR A 251 -18.86 -16.29 -17.80
C THR A 251 -19.86 -16.20 -18.92
N SER A 252 -19.75 -15.25 -19.85
CA SER A 252 -20.65 -15.12 -21.01
C SER A 252 -20.48 -16.26 -22.03
N GLY A 253 -19.36 -16.98 -21.98
CA GLY A 253 -19.04 -18.03 -22.95
C GLY A 253 -18.65 -17.52 -24.34
N ASP A 254 -18.49 -16.22 -24.50
CA ASP A 254 -18.00 -15.62 -25.73
C ASP A 254 -16.50 -15.88 -25.89
N ARG A 255 -16.14 -16.61 -26.93
CA ARG A 255 -14.75 -16.97 -27.25
C ARG A 255 -14.19 -16.17 -28.42
N SER A 256 -14.88 -15.15 -28.90
CA SER A 256 -14.45 -14.31 -30.03
C SER A 256 -13.09 -13.65 -29.81
N MET A 257 -12.73 -13.38 -28.53
CA MET A 257 -11.45 -12.80 -28.15
C MET A 257 -10.26 -13.76 -28.32
N PHE A 258 -10.51 -15.07 -28.42
CA PHE A 258 -9.50 -16.12 -28.63
C PHE A 258 -9.32 -16.49 -30.09
N LEU A 259 -10.06 -15.85 -31.01
CA LEU A 259 -9.92 -16.10 -32.44
C LEU A 259 -8.81 -15.27 -33.04
N ASP A 260 -8.00 -15.88 -33.88
CA ASP A 260 -6.99 -15.18 -34.66
C ASP A 260 -7.66 -14.22 -35.65
N LYS A 261 -7.19 -12.99 -35.67
CA LYS A 261 -7.68 -11.95 -36.59
C LYS A 261 -6.80 -11.80 -37.84
N SER A 262 -5.57 -12.36 -37.78
CA SER A 262 -4.59 -12.21 -38.83
C SER A 262 -4.73 -13.28 -39.93
N ALA A 263 -4.57 -12.92 -41.16
CA ALA A 263 -4.51 -13.86 -42.27
C ALA A 263 -3.16 -14.63 -42.24
N PRO A 264 -3.10 -15.93 -42.61
CA PRO A 264 -4.18 -16.76 -43.20
C PRO A 264 -5.05 -17.52 -42.19
N SER A 265 -4.74 -17.46 -40.91
CA SER A 265 -5.44 -18.24 -39.86
C SER A 265 -6.66 -17.53 -39.26
N ALA A 266 -7.11 -16.43 -39.88
CA ALA A 266 -8.24 -15.64 -39.41
C ALA A 266 -9.51 -16.49 -39.12
N GLY A 267 -10.07 -16.33 -37.93
CA GLY A 267 -11.25 -17.05 -37.46
C GLY A 267 -10.95 -18.42 -36.83
N GLN A 268 -9.68 -18.85 -36.75
CA GLN A 268 -9.28 -20.03 -35.98
C GLN A 268 -9.06 -19.68 -34.50
N GLU A 269 -9.45 -20.59 -33.61
CA GLU A 269 -9.19 -20.41 -32.18
C GLU A 269 -7.70 -20.62 -31.90
N MET A 270 -7.08 -19.65 -31.22
CA MET A 270 -5.68 -19.71 -30.83
C MET A 270 -5.46 -20.61 -29.62
N GLU A 271 -4.29 -21.22 -29.53
CA GLU A 271 -3.88 -22.02 -28.39
C GLU A 271 -3.56 -21.16 -27.17
N VAL A 272 -4.06 -21.52 -25.99
CA VAL A 272 -3.71 -20.89 -24.73
C VAL A 272 -2.35 -21.39 -24.27
N VAL A 273 -1.36 -20.51 -24.28
CA VAL A 273 0.01 -20.79 -23.81
C VAL A 273 0.12 -20.54 -22.30
N ASN A 274 -0.44 -19.42 -21.83
CA ASN A 274 -0.42 -19.03 -20.42
C ASN A 274 -1.70 -18.30 -20.03
N GLN A 275 -2.06 -18.43 -18.77
CA GLN A 275 -3.16 -17.73 -18.14
C GLN A 275 -2.71 -17.32 -16.74
N GLU A 276 -2.83 -16.03 -16.42
CA GLU A 276 -2.45 -15.49 -15.12
C GLU A 276 -3.40 -14.36 -14.69
N SER A 277 -3.43 -14.07 -13.38
CA SER A 277 -4.11 -12.89 -12.88
C SER A 277 -3.38 -11.62 -13.33
N PHE A 278 -4.10 -10.70 -13.96
CA PHE A 278 -3.54 -9.39 -14.31
C PHE A 278 -3.02 -8.65 -13.08
N LEU A 279 -3.74 -8.75 -11.96
CA LEU A 279 -3.37 -8.09 -10.70
C LEU A 279 -2.01 -8.57 -10.18
N GLU A 280 -1.73 -9.88 -10.27
CA GLU A 280 -0.43 -10.47 -9.90
C GLU A 280 0.66 -10.05 -10.88
N TRP A 281 0.38 -10.11 -12.17
CA TRP A 281 1.32 -9.72 -13.20
C TRP A 281 1.76 -8.26 -13.06
N ILE A 282 0.82 -7.32 -12.86
CA ILE A 282 1.16 -5.90 -12.72
C ILE A 282 1.90 -5.61 -11.41
N ALA A 283 1.60 -6.35 -10.34
CA ALA A 283 2.30 -6.25 -9.08
C ALA A 283 3.79 -6.59 -9.20
N GLU A 284 4.16 -7.50 -10.10
CA GLU A 284 5.54 -7.86 -10.38
C GLU A 284 6.22 -6.89 -11.36
N HIS A 285 5.48 -6.37 -12.34
CA HIS A 285 6.04 -5.67 -13.51
C HIS A 285 5.85 -4.14 -13.52
N TYR A 286 5.11 -3.55 -12.59
CA TYR A 286 4.83 -2.10 -12.63
C TYR A 286 6.10 -1.23 -12.63
N LYS A 287 7.18 -1.70 -11.99
CA LYS A 287 8.46 -0.98 -11.95
C LYS A 287 9.14 -0.91 -13.31
N ASP A 288 8.94 -1.91 -14.16
CA ASP A 288 9.51 -1.96 -15.51
C ASP A 288 8.96 -0.83 -16.38
N PHE A 289 7.74 -0.37 -16.10
CA PHE A 289 7.11 0.77 -16.77
C PHE A 289 7.44 2.13 -16.13
N GLY A 290 8.27 2.15 -15.09
CA GLY A 290 8.64 3.39 -14.38
C GLY A 290 7.47 4.08 -13.67
N THR A 291 6.41 3.37 -13.35
CA THR A 291 5.21 3.89 -12.68
C THR A 291 5.21 3.57 -11.19
N THR A 292 4.43 4.34 -10.43
CA THR A 292 4.08 4.01 -9.04
C THR A 292 2.73 3.31 -9.02
N LEU A 293 2.61 2.19 -8.32
CA LEU A 293 1.37 1.44 -8.19
C LEU A 293 0.67 1.77 -6.88
N GLU A 294 -0.60 2.15 -6.98
CA GLU A 294 -1.47 2.44 -5.84
C GLU A 294 -2.74 1.60 -5.90
N PHE A 295 -3.01 0.84 -4.85
CA PHE A 295 -4.24 0.08 -4.72
C PHE A 295 -5.33 0.90 -4.06
N VAL A 296 -6.55 0.79 -4.58
CA VAL A 296 -7.73 1.43 -4.04
C VAL A 296 -8.82 0.42 -3.71
N SER A 297 -9.69 0.77 -2.76
CA SER A 297 -10.85 -0.04 -2.38
C SER A 297 -12.14 0.54 -2.98
N ASP A 298 -13.21 -0.20 -2.87
CA ASP A 298 -14.57 0.25 -3.22
C ASP A 298 -15.39 0.74 -2.01
N ARG A 299 -14.72 0.90 -0.86
CA ARG A 299 -15.39 1.30 0.40
C ARG A 299 -15.75 2.77 0.46
N SER A 300 -15.02 3.63 -0.26
CA SER A 300 -15.35 5.05 -0.41
C SER A 300 -16.33 5.26 -1.57
N THR A 301 -17.05 6.37 -1.55
CA THR A 301 -17.91 6.77 -2.68
C THR A 301 -17.08 6.94 -3.95
N GLU A 302 -15.93 7.60 -3.84
CA GLU A 302 -15.00 7.82 -4.94
C GLU A 302 -14.41 6.51 -5.46
N GLY A 303 -13.97 5.61 -4.56
CA GLY A 303 -13.47 4.29 -4.91
C GLY A 303 -14.51 3.42 -5.60
N ASN A 304 -15.74 3.43 -5.12
CA ASN A 304 -16.85 2.73 -5.74
C ASN A 304 -17.14 3.27 -7.16
N GLN A 305 -17.13 4.58 -7.33
CA GLN A 305 -17.30 5.21 -8.63
C GLN A 305 -16.17 4.85 -9.60
N PHE A 306 -14.93 4.82 -9.13
CA PHE A 306 -13.78 4.40 -9.91
C PHE A 306 -13.91 2.94 -10.38
N VAL A 307 -14.30 2.04 -9.50
CA VAL A 307 -14.48 0.61 -9.82
C VAL A 307 -15.63 0.40 -10.81
N LYS A 308 -16.79 0.99 -10.55
CA LYS A 308 -18.00 0.77 -11.37
C LYS A 308 -18.01 1.59 -12.65
N GLY A 309 -17.52 2.82 -12.61
CA GLY A 309 -17.57 3.74 -13.74
C GLY A 309 -16.36 3.67 -14.67
N PHE A 310 -15.21 3.27 -14.17
CA PHE A 310 -13.92 3.28 -14.89
C PHE A 310 -13.24 1.91 -14.98
N GLY A 311 -13.93 0.85 -14.56
CA GLY A 311 -13.44 -0.53 -14.68
C GLY A 311 -12.41 -0.94 -13.64
N GLY A 312 -12.14 -0.12 -12.63
CA GLY A 312 -11.23 -0.46 -11.52
C GLY A 312 -9.74 -0.41 -11.88
N ILE A 313 -9.39 0.11 -13.04
CA ILE A 313 -8.00 0.34 -13.45
C ILE A 313 -7.90 1.63 -14.26
N GLY A 314 -6.86 2.38 -13.99
CA GLY A 314 -6.56 3.62 -14.68
C GLY A 314 -5.27 4.23 -14.18
N GLY A 315 -4.95 5.44 -14.65
CA GLY A 315 -3.74 6.11 -14.24
C GLY A 315 -3.77 7.60 -14.40
N LEU A 316 -2.92 8.27 -13.64
CA LEU A 316 -2.51 9.65 -13.82
C LEU A 316 -1.29 9.68 -14.72
N LEU A 317 -1.33 10.48 -15.77
CA LEU A 317 -0.29 10.54 -16.79
C LEU A 317 0.65 11.72 -16.55
N ARG A 318 1.91 11.55 -16.95
CA ARG A 318 2.94 12.60 -16.92
C ARG A 318 2.68 13.69 -17.94
N TYR A 319 2.08 13.30 -19.08
CA TYR A 319 1.75 14.17 -20.20
C TYR A 319 0.45 13.73 -20.87
N LYS A 320 -0.11 14.59 -21.68
CA LYS A 320 -1.32 14.30 -22.45
C LYS A 320 -1.06 13.20 -23.47
N VAL A 321 -1.92 12.18 -23.49
CA VAL A 321 -1.93 11.11 -24.50
C VAL A 321 -3.26 11.11 -25.23
N ASN A 322 -3.21 11.05 -26.54
CA ASN A 322 -4.40 10.94 -27.38
C ASN A 322 -4.57 9.47 -27.82
N PHE A 323 -5.44 8.76 -27.12
CA PHE A 323 -5.68 7.32 -27.36
C PHE A 323 -6.43 7.06 -28.66
N GLU A 324 -7.22 8.01 -29.18
CA GLU A 324 -7.90 7.88 -30.46
C GLU A 324 -6.89 7.78 -31.62
N GLN A 325 -5.85 8.61 -31.60
CA GLN A 325 -4.79 8.56 -32.60
C GLN A 325 -3.94 7.28 -32.55
N LEU A 326 -3.84 6.66 -31.36
CA LEU A 326 -3.13 5.40 -31.21
C LEU A 326 -3.92 4.20 -31.74
N GLN A 327 -5.24 4.27 -31.75
CA GLN A 327 -6.11 3.26 -32.37
C GLN A 327 -6.02 3.29 -33.89
N ASP A 328 -5.99 4.48 -34.49
CA ASP A 328 -5.87 4.66 -35.94
C ASP A 328 -4.54 4.11 -36.49
N ILE A 329 -3.47 4.12 -35.70
CA ILE A 329 -2.14 3.57 -36.11
C ILE A 329 -2.16 2.04 -36.09
N ASP A 330 -2.83 1.42 -35.14
CA ASP A 330 -2.95 -0.04 -35.04
C ASP A 330 -3.84 -0.60 -36.19
N ASP A 331 -4.83 0.16 -36.65
CA ASP A 331 -5.71 -0.22 -37.75
C ASP A 331 -5.05 0.01 -39.16
N ASP A 332 -4.15 1.00 -39.29
CA ASP A 332 -3.45 1.31 -40.54
C ASP A 332 -2.28 0.35 -40.84
N ASP A 333 -1.67 -0.30 -39.85
CA ASP A 333 -0.61 -1.29 -40.05
C ASP A 333 -1.14 -2.64 -40.56
N ASP A 334 -2.44 -2.93 -40.41
CA ASP A 334 -3.08 -4.13 -40.95
C ASP A 334 -3.44 -4.01 -42.44
N ASP A 335 -3.48 -2.78 -43.03
CA ASP A 335 -3.85 -2.54 -44.43
C ASP A 335 -2.65 -2.46 -45.42
N TYR A 336 -1.40 -2.63 -44.99
CA TYR A 336 -0.22 -2.46 -45.83
C TYR A 336 0.40 -3.77 -46.41
N TYR A 337 -0.30 -4.90 -46.29
CA TYR A 337 0.14 -6.17 -46.85
C TYR A 337 -0.88 -6.77 -47.86
N ASP A 338 -1.41 -5.94 -48.77
CA ASP A 338 -2.11 -6.42 -49.97
C ASP A 338 -1.59 -5.67 -51.19
N ASP A 339 -0.47 -6.17 -51.74
CA ASP A 339 -0.10 -6.09 -53.17
C ASP A 339 0.92 -7.18 -53.53
#